data_b9f147074919a6fd51ed0050d265728e
#
_entry.id   b9f147074919a6fd51ed0050d265728e
#
_cell.length_a   1.000
_cell.length_b   1.000
_cell.length_c   1.000
_cell.angle_alpha   90.00
_cell.angle_beta   90.00
_cell.angle_gamma   90.00
#
_symmetry.space_group_name_H-M   'P 1'
#
loop_
_entity.id
_entity.type
_entity.pdbx_description
1 polymer ?
#
loop_
_entity_poly.entity_id
_entity_poly.type
_entity_poly.pdbx_seq_one_letter_code
_entity_poly.pdbx_strand_id
1 'polypeptide(L)'
;LEAVHAQGVTVIRGDIVLDQSAFQIPRTDPAAFDGERLRPYNAAPEALLVNFKSLLLGFVPDAAAGVARVSVEPPLAGVSVDATVPLSSGPCGDWRSAVQARFDDPDRVSLAGRYPAQCGERTWPVAYADPDRFAARTIEGLWRQTGGLLTGQVRLGPVPAKARLIHAAPSLPLTD
;
A
#
# COMPACT_ATOMS: atom_id res chain seq x y z
N LEU A 1 11.74 -8.55 3.90
CA LEU A 1 11.60 -9.53 2.80
C LEU A 1 12.90 -9.62 1.98
N GLU A 2 13.50 -8.50 1.62
CA GLU A 2 14.79 -8.45 0.91
C GLU A 2 15.88 -9.24 1.64
N ALA A 3 16.01 -9.09 2.95
CA ALA A 3 16.98 -9.84 3.74
C ALA A 3 16.74 -11.37 3.70
N VAL A 4 15.48 -11.80 3.63
CA VAL A 4 15.11 -13.22 3.46
C VAL A 4 15.47 -13.69 2.04
N HIS A 5 15.17 -12.88 1.05
CA HIS A 5 15.52 -13.18 -0.35
C HIS A 5 17.05 -13.25 -0.54
N ALA A 6 17.80 -12.31 0.07
CA ALA A 6 19.26 -12.27 0.02
C ALA A 6 19.93 -13.50 0.67
N GLN A 7 19.23 -14.23 1.55
CA GLN A 7 19.68 -15.51 2.09
C GLN A 7 19.44 -16.70 1.14
N GLY A 8 19.01 -16.44 -0.09
CA GLY A 8 18.77 -17.46 -1.11
C GLY A 8 17.34 -18.03 -1.10
N VAL A 9 16.43 -17.52 -0.28
CA VAL A 9 15.02 -17.92 -0.30
C VAL A 9 14.32 -17.21 -1.45
N THR A 10 14.14 -17.88 -2.57
CA THR A 10 13.48 -17.34 -3.77
C THR A 10 12.06 -17.89 -3.98
N VAL A 11 11.74 -19.03 -3.35
CA VAL A 11 10.43 -19.70 -3.47
C VAL A 11 9.90 -20.04 -2.08
N ILE A 12 8.72 -19.55 -1.76
CA ILE A 12 7.97 -19.96 -0.57
C ILE A 12 6.90 -20.94 -1.01
N ARG A 13 7.02 -22.19 -0.53
CA ARG A 13 6.02 -23.26 -0.78
C ARG A 13 5.05 -23.29 0.38
N GLY A 14 3.77 -23.02 0.11
CA GLY A 14 2.73 -22.85 1.12
C GLY A 14 2.50 -21.37 1.47
N ASP A 15 1.92 -21.12 2.64
CA ASP A 15 1.47 -19.79 3.04
C ASP A 15 2.57 -18.96 3.74
N ILE A 16 2.46 -17.63 3.60
CA ILE A 16 3.09 -16.68 4.51
C ILE A 16 2.05 -16.35 5.60
N VAL A 17 2.39 -16.65 6.85
CA VAL A 17 1.53 -16.39 8.00
C VAL A 17 1.97 -15.09 8.69
N LEU A 18 1.06 -14.14 8.81
CA LEU A 18 1.27 -12.87 9.49
C LEU A 18 0.72 -12.99 10.92
N ASP A 19 1.60 -13.07 11.89
CA ASP A 19 1.22 -13.14 13.30
C ASP A 19 1.16 -11.74 13.91
N GLN A 20 -0.05 -11.34 14.34
CA GLN A 20 -0.32 -10.06 14.98
C GLN A 20 -0.59 -10.21 16.48
N SER A 21 -0.24 -11.34 17.09
CA SER A 21 -0.57 -11.67 18.48
C SER A 21 0.28 -10.94 19.53
N ALA A 22 1.29 -10.17 19.12
CA ALA A 22 2.16 -9.42 20.03
C ALA A 22 1.37 -8.48 20.96
N PHE A 23 0.27 -7.92 20.50
CA PHE A 23 -0.72 -7.21 21.30
C PHE A 23 -2.08 -7.21 20.58
N GLN A 24 -3.15 -7.13 21.36
CA GLN A 24 -4.52 -7.10 20.86
C GLN A 24 -5.13 -5.73 21.17
N ILE A 25 -5.63 -5.08 20.15
CA ILE A 25 -6.34 -3.80 20.25
C ILE A 25 -7.76 -4.00 19.74
N PRO A 26 -8.77 -3.44 20.42
CA PRO A 26 -10.13 -3.43 19.89
C PRO A 26 -10.20 -2.82 18.50
N ARG A 27 -10.98 -3.42 17.60
CA ARG A 27 -11.20 -2.84 16.27
C ARG A 27 -11.90 -1.50 16.41
N THR A 28 -11.32 -0.48 15.78
CA THR A 28 -11.90 0.87 15.70
C THR A 28 -12.32 1.14 14.27
N ASP A 29 -13.49 1.74 14.05
CA ASP A 29 -13.86 2.24 12.73
C ASP A 29 -12.95 3.43 12.38
N PRO A 30 -12.22 3.42 11.24
CA PRO A 30 -11.42 4.55 10.80
C PRO A 30 -12.20 5.87 10.66
N ALA A 31 -13.52 5.81 10.48
CA ALA A 31 -14.38 6.99 10.42
C ALA A 31 -14.81 7.53 11.79
N ALA A 32 -14.53 6.82 12.90
CA ALA A 32 -15.06 7.15 14.22
C ALA A 32 -14.56 8.49 14.78
N PHE A 33 -13.38 8.96 14.34
CA PHE A 33 -12.79 10.19 14.86
C PHE A 33 -13.35 11.46 14.17
N ASP A 34 -13.34 11.49 12.84
CA ASP A 34 -13.68 12.70 12.05
C ASP A 34 -14.54 12.43 10.81
N GLY A 35 -15.00 11.20 10.63
CA GLY A 35 -15.76 10.77 9.46
C GLY A 35 -14.90 10.49 8.21
N GLU A 36 -13.59 10.79 8.25
CA GLU A 36 -12.68 10.75 7.11
C GLU A 36 -11.96 9.40 6.99
N ARG A 37 -12.66 8.40 6.55
CA ARG A 37 -12.20 7.01 6.46
C ARG A 37 -10.91 6.80 5.65
N LEU A 38 -10.66 7.67 4.66
CA LEU A 38 -9.51 7.56 3.75
C LEU A 38 -8.29 8.39 4.20
N ARG A 39 -8.29 8.87 5.44
CA ARG A 39 -7.13 9.56 6.02
C ARG A 39 -6.17 8.58 6.69
N PRO A 40 -4.88 8.60 6.32
CA PRO A 40 -3.89 7.68 6.88
C PRO A 40 -3.77 7.70 8.41
N TYR A 41 -3.97 8.86 9.03
CA TYR A 41 -3.87 9.02 10.49
C TYR A 41 -5.01 8.35 11.26
N ASN A 42 -6.09 7.93 10.58
CA ASN A 42 -7.19 7.17 11.16
C ASN A 42 -6.94 5.65 11.15
N ALA A 43 -5.76 5.20 10.69
CA ALA A 43 -5.42 3.78 10.72
C ALA A 43 -5.38 3.25 12.15
N ALA A 44 -6.16 2.20 12.43
CA ALA A 44 -6.13 1.54 13.72
C ALA A 44 -4.74 0.94 13.97
N PRO A 45 -4.17 1.11 15.18
CA PRO A 45 -2.89 0.49 15.53
C PRO A 45 -3.01 -1.04 15.54
N GLU A 46 -1.94 -1.71 15.15
CA GLU A 46 -1.84 -3.18 15.17
C GLU A 46 -0.37 -3.62 15.27
N ALA A 47 -0.14 -4.88 15.67
CA ALA A 47 1.21 -5.42 15.86
C ALA A 47 2.02 -5.48 14.56
N LEU A 48 1.38 -5.48 13.40
CA LEU A 48 2.00 -5.42 12.08
C LEU A 48 1.39 -4.26 11.29
N LEU A 49 1.61 -3.04 11.76
CA LEU A 49 1.16 -1.84 11.05
C LEU A 49 2.15 -1.50 9.93
N VAL A 50 1.76 -1.81 8.70
CA VAL A 50 2.54 -1.47 7.51
C VAL A 50 2.02 -0.14 6.94
N ASN A 51 2.91 0.84 6.78
CA ASN A 51 2.67 2.13 6.11
C ASN A 51 1.32 2.80 6.47
N PHE A 52 0.90 2.74 7.73
CA PHE A 52 -0.42 3.26 8.20
C PHE A 52 -1.60 2.76 7.35
N LYS A 53 -1.52 1.54 6.81
CA LYS A 53 -2.52 0.95 5.88
C LYS A 53 -2.87 1.87 4.71
N SER A 54 -1.88 2.59 4.20
CA SER A 54 -2.04 3.64 3.21
C SER A 54 -1.22 3.40 1.96
N LEU A 55 -1.76 3.87 0.85
CA LEU A 55 -1.10 3.96 -0.44
C LEU A 55 -0.51 5.36 -0.60
N LEU A 56 0.68 5.46 -1.14
CA LEU A 56 1.25 6.71 -1.63
C LEU A 56 1.17 6.68 -3.16
N LEU A 57 0.28 7.47 -3.72
CA LEU A 57 0.17 7.66 -5.16
C LEU A 57 1.16 8.75 -5.59
N GLY A 58 2.06 8.41 -6.51
CA GLY A 58 2.97 9.37 -7.15
C GLY A 58 2.43 9.77 -8.52
N PHE A 59 2.51 11.06 -8.86
CA PHE A 59 2.11 11.61 -10.16
C PHE A 59 3.30 12.34 -10.76
N VAL A 60 3.77 11.90 -11.92
CA VAL A 60 4.91 12.51 -12.65
C VAL A 60 4.44 12.90 -14.06
N PRO A 61 4.34 14.20 -14.39
CA PRO A 61 3.95 14.63 -15.73
C PRO A 61 4.95 14.18 -16.80
N ASP A 62 4.45 13.57 -17.86
CA ASP A 62 5.16 13.25 -19.09
C ASP A 62 4.52 14.05 -20.23
N ALA A 63 5.05 15.24 -20.49
CA ALA A 63 4.50 16.15 -21.50
C ALA A 63 4.56 15.58 -22.91
N ALA A 64 5.57 14.75 -23.21
CA ALA A 64 5.73 14.14 -24.52
C ALA A 64 4.63 13.10 -24.80
N ALA A 65 4.25 12.36 -23.77
CA ALA A 65 3.16 11.39 -23.85
C ALA A 65 1.77 12.00 -23.59
N GLY A 66 1.67 13.26 -23.12
CA GLY A 66 0.41 13.92 -22.79
C GLY A 66 -0.30 13.35 -21.57
N VAL A 67 0.41 12.65 -20.70
CA VAL A 67 -0.12 12.00 -19.49
C VAL A 67 0.73 12.29 -18.27
N ALA A 68 0.16 12.18 -17.07
CA ALA A 68 0.95 11.95 -15.86
C ALA A 68 1.07 10.44 -15.64
N ARG A 69 2.30 9.96 -15.41
CA ARG A 69 2.56 8.58 -14.98
C ARG A 69 2.20 8.46 -13.51
N VAL A 70 1.52 7.37 -13.17
CA VAL A 70 1.07 7.11 -11.81
C VAL A 70 1.82 5.92 -11.25
N SER A 71 2.42 6.10 -10.08
CA SER A 71 3.02 5.03 -9.28
C SER A 71 2.25 4.84 -7.98
N VAL A 72 2.36 3.66 -7.39
CA VAL A 72 1.75 3.32 -6.11
C VAL A 72 2.77 2.61 -5.23
N GLU A 73 2.88 3.05 -4.00
CA GLU A 73 3.71 2.43 -2.95
C GLU A 73 2.92 2.29 -1.64
N PRO A 74 3.07 1.14 -0.94
CA PRO A 74 3.73 -0.09 -1.36
C PRO A 74 2.94 -0.82 -2.45
N PRO A 75 3.56 -1.77 -3.19
CA PRO A 75 2.85 -2.58 -4.17
C PRO A 75 1.82 -3.47 -3.45
N LEU A 76 0.60 -3.54 -3.96
CA LEU A 76 -0.45 -4.40 -3.43
C LEU A 76 -0.77 -5.53 -4.41
N ALA A 77 -0.59 -6.78 -3.98
CA ALA A 77 -0.99 -7.94 -4.78
C ALA A 77 -2.50 -7.93 -5.03
N GLY A 78 -2.90 -8.17 -6.29
CA GLY A 78 -4.31 -8.22 -6.68
C GLY A 78 -5.03 -6.87 -6.72
N VAL A 79 -4.31 -5.74 -6.64
CA VAL A 79 -4.88 -4.40 -6.81
C VAL A 79 -4.39 -3.81 -8.11
N SER A 80 -5.31 -3.39 -8.97
CA SER A 80 -5.01 -2.64 -10.18
C SER A 80 -5.06 -1.14 -9.92
N VAL A 81 -4.09 -0.40 -10.50
CA VAL A 81 -4.07 1.06 -10.45
C VAL A 81 -3.91 1.57 -11.86
N ASP A 82 -4.68 2.58 -12.24
CA ASP A 82 -4.51 3.21 -13.55
C ASP A 82 -3.10 3.84 -13.62
N ALA A 83 -2.26 3.31 -14.52
CA ALA A 83 -0.85 3.68 -14.63
C ALA A 83 -0.62 5.10 -15.17
N THR A 84 -1.66 5.72 -15.72
CA THR A 84 -1.59 7.06 -16.32
C THR A 84 -2.91 7.80 -16.13
N VAL A 85 -2.84 9.14 -16.14
CA VAL A 85 -3.98 10.04 -16.24
C VAL A 85 -3.67 11.14 -17.26
N PRO A 86 -4.60 11.52 -18.16
CA PRO A 86 -4.35 12.56 -19.17
C PRO A 86 -3.95 13.89 -18.52
N LEU A 87 -3.03 14.63 -19.16
CA LEU A 87 -2.67 15.98 -18.71
C LEU A 87 -3.74 17.01 -19.11
N SER A 88 -3.78 18.10 -18.34
CA SER A 88 -4.46 19.34 -18.69
C SER A 88 -3.49 20.52 -18.59
N SER A 89 -3.78 21.61 -19.34
CA SER A 89 -2.97 22.83 -19.35
C SER A 89 -3.36 23.85 -18.28
N GLY A 90 -4.34 23.54 -17.43
CA GLY A 90 -4.82 24.45 -16.39
C GLY A 90 -3.84 24.65 -15.23
N PRO A 91 -4.10 25.64 -14.35
CA PRO A 91 -3.33 25.85 -13.12
C PRO A 91 -3.43 24.61 -12.21
N CYS A 92 -2.44 24.44 -11.31
CA CYS A 92 -2.42 23.29 -10.40
C CYS A 92 -3.68 23.22 -9.52
N GLY A 93 -4.01 24.30 -8.83
CA GLY A 93 -5.25 24.43 -8.02
C GLY A 93 -5.55 23.18 -7.18
N ASP A 94 -6.83 22.81 -7.12
CA ASP A 94 -7.29 21.57 -6.49
C ASP A 94 -7.13 20.38 -7.47
N TRP A 95 -5.89 20.00 -7.68
CA TRP A 95 -5.54 18.91 -8.59
C TRP A 95 -6.13 17.55 -8.17
N ARG A 96 -6.34 17.31 -6.87
CA ARG A 96 -6.89 16.06 -6.37
C ARG A 96 -8.33 15.86 -6.86
N SER A 97 -9.16 16.89 -6.74
CA SER A 97 -10.50 16.86 -7.31
C SER A 97 -10.48 16.77 -8.85
N ALA A 98 -9.50 17.39 -9.52
CA ALA A 98 -9.37 17.33 -10.97
C ALA A 98 -9.03 15.92 -11.49
N VAL A 99 -8.30 15.12 -10.74
CA VAL A 99 -7.94 13.74 -11.08
C VAL A 99 -9.14 12.78 -10.98
N GLN A 100 -10.16 13.11 -10.19
CA GLN A 100 -11.35 12.27 -9.99
C GLN A 100 -11.02 10.82 -9.63
N ALA A 101 -10.14 10.66 -8.64
CA ALA A 101 -9.72 9.34 -8.17
C ALA A 101 -10.85 8.65 -7.39
N ARG A 102 -10.99 7.34 -7.58
CA ARG A 102 -11.90 6.47 -6.83
C ARG A 102 -11.10 5.44 -6.05
N PHE A 103 -11.38 5.34 -4.76
CA PHE A 103 -10.71 4.49 -3.78
C PHE A 103 -11.67 3.56 -3.04
N ASP A 104 -12.94 3.51 -3.45
CA ASP A 104 -13.99 2.73 -2.83
C ASP A 104 -13.95 1.23 -3.20
N ASP A 105 -13.29 0.89 -4.30
CA ASP A 105 -13.07 -0.49 -4.72
C ASP A 105 -11.74 -1.02 -4.14
N PRO A 106 -11.76 -2.08 -3.30
CA PRO A 106 -10.53 -2.63 -2.72
C PRO A 106 -9.61 -3.32 -3.73
N ASP A 107 -10.09 -3.63 -4.92
CA ASP A 107 -9.32 -4.31 -5.96
C ASP A 107 -8.86 -3.35 -7.08
N ARG A 108 -9.32 -2.09 -7.03
CA ARG A 108 -9.00 -1.12 -8.07
C ARG A 108 -8.93 0.34 -7.56
N VAL A 109 -7.88 1.04 -7.96
CA VAL A 109 -7.81 2.51 -7.90
C VAL A 109 -7.96 3.04 -9.33
N SER A 110 -9.00 3.84 -9.59
CA SER A 110 -9.25 4.42 -10.92
C SER A 110 -9.15 5.93 -10.91
N LEU A 111 -8.71 6.50 -12.04
CA LEU A 111 -8.42 7.91 -12.25
C LEU A 111 -9.18 8.39 -13.50
N ALA A 112 -10.36 8.99 -13.32
CA ALA A 112 -11.26 9.33 -14.43
C ALA A 112 -11.07 10.76 -14.96
N GLY A 113 -10.33 11.62 -14.27
CA GLY A 113 -10.16 13.04 -14.58
C GLY A 113 -8.91 13.37 -15.41
N ARG A 114 -8.33 14.54 -15.09
CA ARG A 114 -7.11 15.04 -15.74
C ARG A 114 -6.15 15.57 -14.67
N TYR A 115 -4.85 15.42 -14.91
CA TYR A 115 -3.80 15.96 -14.07
C TYR A 115 -3.27 17.28 -14.63
N PRO A 116 -3.30 18.40 -13.88
CA PRO A 116 -2.75 19.65 -14.35
C PRO A 116 -1.21 19.58 -14.45
N ALA A 117 -0.67 19.73 -15.65
CA ALA A 117 0.78 19.63 -15.90
C ALA A 117 1.60 20.61 -15.04
N GLN A 118 1.04 21.79 -14.74
CA GLN A 118 1.69 22.79 -13.92
C GLN A 118 1.88 22.39 -12.45
N CYS A 119 1.27 21.30 -11.98
CA CYS A 119 1.52 20.77 -10.64
C CYS A 119 2.94 20.24 -10.48
N GLY A 120 3.62 19.86 -11.58
CA GLY A 120 4.87 19.12 -11.50
C GLY A 120 4.67 17.75 -10.86
N GLU A 121 5.70 17.22 -10.23
CA GLU A 121 5.61 15.98 -9.47
C GLU A 121 4.84 16.20 -8.15
N ARG A 122 3.91 15.28 -7.83
CA ARG A 122 3.13 15.31 -6.60
C ARG A 122 2.94 13.91 -6.04
N THR A 123 2.72 13.86 -4.73
CA THR A 123 2.33 12.63 -4.02
C THR A 123 0.99 12.83 -3.32
N TRP A 124 0.24 11.73 -3.17
CA TRP A 124 -1.04 11.71 -2.49
C TRP A 124 -1.15 10.48 -1.61
N PRO A 125 -1.01 10.61 -0.27
CA PRO A 125 -1.27 9.52 0.65
C PRO A 125 -2.78 9.32 0.83
N VAL A 126 -3.25 8.08 0.69
CA VAL A 126 -4.66 7.68 0.84
C VAL A 126 -4.72 6.38 1.60
N ALA A 127 -5.56 6.30 2.64
CA ALA A 127 -5.81 5.03 3.31
C ALA A 127 -6.47 4.03 2.35
N TYR A 128 -6.09 2.76 2.48
CA TYR A 128 -6.62 1.71 1.63
C TYR A 128 -8.06 1.34 2.04
N ALA A 129 -8.92 1.08 1.05
CA ALA A 129 -10.35 0.83 1.26
C ALA A 129 -10.66 -0.41 2.12
N ASP A 130 -9.78 -1.42 2.07
CA ASP A 130 -9.89 -2.64 2.88
C ASP A 130 -8.68 -2.79 3.81
N PRO A 131 -8.68 -2.12 4.97
CA PRO A 131 -7.54 -2.12 5.88
C PRO A 131 -7.20 -3.50 6.45
N ASP A 132 -8.15 -4.44 6.49
CA ASP A 132 -7.93 -5.79 7.02
C ASP A 132 -7.06 -6.64 6.07
N ARG A 133 -7.16 -6.42 4.75
CA ARG A 133 -6.33 -7.10 3.75
C ARG A 133 -5.03 -6.37 3.39
N PHE A 134 -4.83 -5.16 3.91
CA PHE A 134 -3.69 -4.33 3.50
C PHE A 134 -2.33 -5.02 3.73
N ALA A 135 -2.07 -5.51 4.95
CA ALA A 135 -0.81 -6.16 5.28
C ALA A 135 -0.53 -7.40 4.40
N ALA A 136 -1.54 -8.24 4.18
CA ALA A 136 -1.40 -9.43 3.36
C ALA A 136 -1.06 -9.09 1.91
N ARG A 137 -1.79 -8.16 1.30
CA ARG A 137 -1.56 -7.70 -0.08
C ARG A 137 -0.20 -7.00 -0.24
N THR A 138 0.20 -6.20 0.75
CA THR A 138 1.52 -5.53 0.75
C THR A 138 2.65 -6.55 0.84
N ILE A 139 2.58 -7.49 1.77
CA ILE A 139 3.63 -8.50 1.95
C ILE A 139 3.78 -9.37 0.70
N GLU A 140 2.67 -9.77 0.07
CA GLU A 140 2.71 -10.50 -1.18
C GLU A 140 3.27 -9.65 -2.34
N GLY A 141 2.83 -8.40 -2.46
CA GLY A 141 3.32 -7.48 -3.48
C GLY A 141 4.82 -7.23 -3.37
N LEU A 142 5.31 -6.95 -2.16
CA LEU A 142 6.73 -6.77 -1.88
C LEU A 142 7.53 -8.06 -2.13
N TRP A 143 6.99 -9.24 -1.77
CA TRP A 143 7.66 -10.51 -2.06
C TRP A 143 7.83 -10.73 -3.57
N ARG A 144 6.77 -10.49 -4.34
CA ARG A 144 6.81 -10.58 -5.81
C ARG A 144 7.76 -9.54 -6.42
N GLN A 145 7.83 -8.34 -5.86
CA GLN A 145 8.75 -7.27 -6.31
C GLN A 145 10.22 -7.65 -6.13
N THR A 146 10.58 -8.44 -5.10
CA THR A 146 11.94 -8.97 -4.96
C THR A 146 12.26 -10.11 -5.94
N GLY A 147 11.33 -10.52 -6.79
CA GLY A 147 11.45 -11.67 -7.68
C GLY A 147 11.08 -13.00 -7.00
N GLY A 148 10.55 -12.95 -5.79
CA GLY A 148 10.14 -14.13 -5.04
C GLY A 148 8.86 -14.78 -5.56
N LEU A 149 8.80 -16.13 -5.51
CA LEU A 149 7.61 -16.90 -5.85
C LEU A 149 6.91 -17.39 -4.59
N LEU A 150 5.58 -17.33 -4.61
CA LEU A 150 4.71 -17.84 -3.55
C LEU A 150 3.69 -18.81 -4.17
N THR A 151 3.60 -20.03 -3.65
CA THR A 151 2.64 -21.04 -4.14
C THR A 151 1.34 -21.09 -3.32
N GLY A 152 1.37 -20.58 -2.09
CA GLY A 152 0.21 -20.41 -1.22
C GLY A 152 -0.30 -18.98 -1.24
N GLN A 153 -0.79 -18.53 -0.10
CA GLN A 153 -1.34 -17.17 0.11
C GLN A 153 -0.70 -16.51 1.32
N VAL A 154 -0.84 -15.19 1.42
CA VAL A 154 -0.51 -14.45 2.65
C VAL A 154 -1.77 -14.33 3.49
N ARG A 155 -1.72 -14.76 4.76
CA ARG A 155 -2.88 -14.77 5.65
C ARG A 155 -2.50 -14.44 7.08
N LEU A 156 -3.46 -13.94 7.85
CA LEU A 156 -3.31 -13.78 9.30
C LEU A 156 -3.36 -15.13 10.02
N GLY A 157 -2.65 -15.24 11.12
CA GLY A 157 -2.68 -16.42 11.98
C GLY A 157 -1.50 -16.48 12.95
N PRO A 158 -1.52 -17.41 13.90
CA PRO A 158 -0.42 -17.58 14.83
C PRO A 158 0.80 -18.18 14.13
N VAL A 159 2.00 -17.84 14.63
CA VAL A 159 3.24 -18.47 14.19
C VAL A 159 3.20 -19.97 14.45
N PRO A 160 3.56 -20.83 13.47
CA PRO A 160 3.55 -22.27 13.68
C PRO A 160 4.52 -22.70 14.79
N ALA A 161 4.11 -23.63 15.66
CA ALA A 161 4.88 -24.07 16.83
C ALA A 161 6.29 -24.59 16.52
N LYS A 162 6.51 -25.08 15.26
CA LYS A 162 7.81 -25.58 14.81
C LYS A 162 8.58 -24.57 13.95
N ALA A 163 8.12 -23.32 13.88
CA ALA A 163 8.81 -22.25 13.13
C ALA A 163 10.18 -21.99 13.76
N ARG A 164 11.17 -21.74 12.89
CA ARG A 164 12.53 -21.38 13.29
C ARG A 164 12.81 -19.94 12.83
N LEU A 165 13.35 -19.13 13.74
CA LEU A 165 13.79 -17.77 13.41
C LEU A 165 14.93 -17.82 12.38
N ILE A 166 14.77 -17.14 11.25
CA ILE A 166 15.79 -17.03 10.21
C ILE A 166 16.29 -15.58 10.08
N HIS A 167 15.49 -14.60 10.48
CA HIS A 167 15.86 -13.18 10.44
C HIS A 167 15.04 -12.39 11.45
N ALA A 168 15.66 -11.38 12.07
CA ALA A 168 14.98 -10.39 12.90
C ALA A 168 15.41 -8.98 12.47
N ALA A 169 14.46 -8.08 12.40
CA ALA A 169 14.70 -6.65 12.16
C ALA A 169 14.06 -5.85 13.30
N PRO A 170 14.78 -4.94 13.96
CA PRO A 170 14.18 -4.07 14.96
C PRO A 170 13.21 -3.08 14.29
N SER A 171 12.10 -2.80 14.97
CA SER A 171 11.25 -1.67 14.61
C SER A 171 11.93 -0.39 15.09
N LEU A 172 12.08 0.59 14.20
CA LEU A 172 12.63 1.89 14.57
C LEU A 172 11.55 2.69 15.34
N PRO A 173 11.93 3.41 16.41
CA PRO A 173 11.00 4.32 17.08
C PRO A 173 10.61 5.48 16.15
N LEU A 174 9.42 6.03 16.34
CA LEU A 174 8.92 7.19 15.58
C LEU A 174 9.50 8.54 16.06
N THR A 175 10.38 8.53 17.05
CA THR A 175 10.82 9.72 17.81
C THR A 175 12.21 10.21 17.49
N ASP A 176 12.81 9.83 16.35
CA ASP A 176 14.11 10.36 15.92
C ASP A 176 14.00 11.13 14.61
#